data_7e537babcd57cf945bbeb6fca93ee21d
#
_entry.id   7e537babcd57cf945bbeb6fca93ee21d
#
_cell.length_a   1.000
_cell.length_b   1.000
_cell.length_c   1.000
_cell.angle_alpha   90.00
_cell.angle_beta   90.00
_cell.angle_gamma   90.00
#
_symmetry.space_group_name_H-M   'P 1'
#
loop_
_entity.id
_entity.type
_entity.pdbx_description
1 polymer ?
#
loop_
_entity_poly.entity_id
_entity_poly.type
_entity_poly.pdbx_seq_one_letter_code
_entity_poly.pdbx_strand_id
1 'polypeptide(L)'
;TDFIGNALIKKVGLYINGQLIEEQTGDYMQLYTDLYFSDNNRKKMLGLDDFINKPNLKIDSEYVYIPLKFWFCLDYYNPLPVLALQYSEIYIDVTFNEFNNCICILQYNLQKTKLFHSNLMHQEMPIEDSFLQANFYCLDSNDRILISNKNYEILILQSQLRSINLNMHTGTLNLDFNNIVKDILFFIQPINHKLYGEYFNFSARMTYLPVELYDTDINLNLWELEPKKHLLVKARLLFNSNERIGWRDYKYFYFMQNHENYRTNIHSYIYMYSFATNPKITNIMGCNFSGIDNPQLQIEIKPNVFFLNEESNIKYPVNNNYEFKCYATNYNILVIKNGLGSLKYIN
;
A
#
# COMPACT_ATOMS: atom_id res chain seq x y z
N THR A 1 0.99 -13.04 7.98
CA THR A 1 0.53 -11.68 7.73
C THR A 1 -0.86 -11.69 7.11
N ASP A 2 -1.66 -10.68 7.39
CA ASP A 2 -2.91 -10.48 6.66
C ASP A 2 -2.57 -10.05 5.23
N PHE A 3 -3.37 -10.45 4.23
CA PHE A 3 -3.16 -10.08 2.82
C PHE A 3 -1.80 -10.52 2.26
N ILE A 4 -1.44 -11.78 2.46
CA ILE A 4 -0.16 -12.33 2.04
C ILE A 4 0.13 -12.07 0.55
N GLY A 5 -0.89 -12.08 -0.32
CA GLY A 5 -0.72 -11.78 -1.75
C GLY A 5 -0.07 -10.42 -2.00
N ASN A 6 -0.60 -9.35 -1.39
CA ASN A 6 0.00 -8.02 -1.53
C ASN A 6 1.35 -7.93 -0.81
N ALA A 7 1.54 -8.65 0.30
CA ALA A 7 2.82 -8.66 1.02
C ALA A 7 3.95 -9.34 0.23
N LEU A 8 3.63 -10.35 -0.58
CA LEU A 8 4.60 -11.02 -1.44
C LEU A 8 5.12 -10.12 -2.57
N ILE A 9 4.34 -9.12 -3.01
CA ILE A 9 4.75 -8.21 -4.07
C ILE A 9 5.64 -7.10 -3.49
N LYS A 10 6.91 -7.06 -3.86
CA LYS A 10 7.79 -5.92 -3.61
C LYS A 10 7.43 -4.78 -4.54
N LYS A 11 7.38 -5.09 -5.84
CA LYS A 11 6.96 -4.17 -6.89
C LYS A 11 6.49 -4.92 -8.12
N VAL A 12 5.59 -4.32 -8.87
CA VAL A 12 5.14 -4.75 -10.17
C VAL A 12 5.16 -3.57 -11.13
N GLY A 13 5.87 -3.70 -12.24
CA GLY A 13 6.06 -2.68 -13.26
C GLY A 13 5.44 -3.08 -14.59
N LEU A 14 4.70 -2.17 -15.21
CA LEU A 14 4.24 -2.29 -16.59
C LEU A 14 5.19 -1.53 -17.50
N TYR A 15 5.71 -2.21 -18.50
CA TYR A 15 6.62 -1.64 -19.50
C TYR A 15 6.01 -1.74 -20.90
N ILE A 16 6.16 -0.66 -21.65
CA ILE A 16 5.81 -0.61 -23.06
C ILE A 16 7.03 -0.07 -23.84
N ASN A 17 7.52 -0.83 -24.79
CA ASN A 17 8.69 -0.47 -25.58
C ASN A 17 9.93 -0.12 -24.74
N GLY A 18 10.15 -0.88 -23.65
CA GLY A 18 11.24 -0.64 -22.71
C GLY A 18 11.05 0.54 -21.76
N GLN A 19 10.02 1.37 -21.96
CA GLN A 19 9.67 2.47 -21.05
C GLN A 19 8.80 1.96 -19.91
N LEU A 20 9.17 2.29 -18.66
CA LEU A 20 8.31 2.07 -17.49
C LEU A 20 7.09 3.01 -17.59
N ILE A 21 5.91 2.42 -17.68
CA ILE A 21 4.65 3.15 -17.73
C ILE A 21 4.10 3.40 -16.33
N GLU A 22 4.08 2.36 -15.50
CA GLU A 22 3.62 2.45 -14.12
C GLU A 22 4.32 1.40 -13.27
N GLU A 23 4.71 1.76 -12.06
CA GLU A 23 5.21 0.83 -11.04
C GLU A 23 4.32 0.91 -9.80
N GLN A 24 3.90 -0.24 -9.29
CA GLN A 24 3.10 -0.37 -8.08
C GLN A 24 3.84 -1.23 -7.06
N THR A 25 3.72 -0.89 -5.79
CA THR A 25 4.23 -1.68 -4.68
C THR A 25 3.10 -2.43 -3.99
N GLY A 26 3.41 -3.51 -3.26
CA GLY A 26 2.42 -4.23 -2.47
C GLY A 26 1.72 -3.34 -1.43
N ASP A 27 2.45 -2.38 -0.85
CA ASP A 27 1.88 -1.36 0.05
C ASP A 27 0.80 -0.54 -0.67
N TYR A 28 1.09 -0.02 -1.88
CA TYR A 28 0.11 0.74 -2.67
C TYR A 28 -1.12 -0.10 -3.03
N MET A 29 -0.89 -1.33 -3.46
CA MET A 29 -1.99 -2.24 -3.81
C MET A 29 -2.89 -2.52 -2.61
N GLN A 30 -2.31 -2.62 -1.39
CA GLN A 30 -3.07 -2.78 -0.16
C GLN A 30 -3.86 -1.52 0.19
N LEU A 31 -3.22 -0.33 0.15
CA LEU A 31 -3.88 0.95 0.38
C LEU A 31 -5.08 1.14 -0.56
N TYR A 32 -4.87 0.84 -1.84
CA TYR A 32 -5.91 0.92 -2.84
C TYR A 32 -7.07 -0.04 -2.55
N THR A 33 -6.75 -1.27 -2.14
CA THR A 33 -7.77 -2.28 -1.79
C THR A 33 -8.60 -1.81 -0.59
N ASP A 34 -7.98 -1.26 0.44
CA ASP A 34 -8.67 -0.80 1.65
C ASP A 34 -9.60 0.40 1.37
N LEU A 35 -9.19 1.29 0.46
CA LEU A 35 -9.94 2.52 0.17
C LEU A 35 -11.04 2.35 -0.88
N TYR A 36 -10.79 1.55 -1.89
CA TYR A 36 -11.70 1.46 -3.03
C TYR A 36 -12.58 0.21 -3.02
N PHE A 37 -12.21 -0.82 -2.24
CA PHE A 37 -12.95 -2.07 -2.19
C PHE A 37 -13.43 -2.39 -0.77
N SER A 38 -14.73 -2.31 -0.55
CA SER A 38 -15.35 -2.67 0.73
C SER A 38 -15.73 -4.16 0.84
N ASP A 39 -15.46 -4.96 -0.18
CA ASP A 39 -15.93 -6.35 -0.24
C ASP A 39 -15.00 -7.30 0.52
N ASN A 40 -15.55 -7.99 1.51
CA ASN A 40 -14.83 -9.01 2.29
C ASN A 40 -14.34 -10.19 1.43
N ASN A 41 -15.05 -10.53 0.33
CA ASN A 41 -14.64 -11.64 -0.53
C ASN A 41 -13.31 -11.37 -1.25
N ARG A 42 -13.04 -10.09 -1.61
CA ARG A 42 -11.76 -9.71 -2.20
C ARG A 42 -10.60 -9.80 -1.21
N LYS A 43 -10.88 -9.56 0.06
CA LYS A 43 -9.90 -9.75 1.14
C LYS A 43 -9.51 -11.21 1.25
N LYS A 44 -10.45 -12.12 1.12
CA LYS A 44 -10.22 -13.58 1.13
C LYS A 44 -9.32 -14.04 -0.03
N MET A 45 -9.52 -13.49 -1.23
CA MET A 45 -8.66 -13.80 -2.39
C MET A 45 -7.19 -13.49 -2.16
N LEU A 46 -6.89 -12.46 -1.38
CA LEU A 46 -5.54 -12.04 -1.04
C LEU A 46 -4.94 -12.78 0.16
N GLY A 47 -5.61 -13.83 0.64
CA GLY A 47 -5.13 -14.65 1.74
C GLY A 47 -5.48 -14.10 3.13
N LEU A 48 -6.58 -13.38 3.28
CA LEU A 48 -6.97 -12.82 4.58
C LEU A 48 -7.69 -13.82 5.49
N ASP A 49 -8.17 -14.92 5.04
CA ASP A 49 -9.08 -15.70 5.85
C ASP A 49 -8.49 -16.97 6.43
N ASP A 50 -8.96 -17.32 7.61
CA ASP A 50 -8.83 -18.58 8.32
C ASP A 50 -7.51 -18.91 9.03
N PHE A 51 -6.38 -18.20 8.78
CA PHE A 51 -5.13 -18.51 9.48
C PHE A 51 -5.14 -18.14 10.97
N ILE A 52 -5.85 -17.07 11.32
CA ILE A 52 -5.90 -16.58 12.71
C ILE A 52 -6.68 -17.51 13.63
N ASN A 53 -7.65 -18.23 13.08
CA ASN A 53 -8.57 -19.07 13.87
C ASN A 53 -8.21 -20.57 13.91
N LYS A 54 -7.16 -21.00 13.18
CA LYS A 54 -6.77 -22.41 13.10
C LYS A 54 -5.27 -22.59 13.36
N PRO A 55 -4.82 -22.62 14.63
CA PRO A 55 -3.40 -22.66 14.98
C PRO A 55 -2.64 -23.91 14.55
N ASN A 56 -3.28 -24.89 13.96
CA ASN A 56 -2.67 -26.18 13.58
C ASN A 56 -2.72 -26.47 12.07
N LEU A 57 -2.96 -25.48 11.22
CA LEU A 57 -2.99 -25.71 9.79
C LEU A 57 -1.57 -25.84 9.22
N LYS A 58 -1.24 -27.03 8.72
CA LYS A 58 -0.24 -27.18 7.66
C LYS A 58 -0.83 -26.53 6.42
N ILE A 59 -0.18 -25.49 5.93
CA ILE A 59 -0.54 -24.90 4.64
C ILE A 59 -0.06 -25.89 3.58
N ASP A 60 -0.98 -26.65 3.03
CA ASP A 60 -0.76 -27.26 1.73
C ASP A 60 -0.71 -26.13 0.69
N SER A 61 0.03 -26.31 -0.40
CA SER A 61 0.20 -25.31 -1.44
C SER A 61 -1.16 -24.73 -1.87
N GLU A 62 -1.35 -23.45 -1.66
CA GLU A 62 -2.61 -22.77 -1.98
C GLU A 62 -2.37 -21.66 -3.00
N TYR A 63 -3.27 -21.55 -3.98
CA TYR A 63 -3.19 -20.46 -4.96
C TYR A 63 -3.66 -19.15 -4.32
N VAL A 64 -2.82 -18.12 -4.44
CA VAL A 64 -3.15 -16.76 -4.02
C VAL A 64 -3.35 -15.90 -5.26
N TYR A 65 -4.53 -15.28 -5.39
CA TYR A 65 -4.87 -14.40 -6.50
C TYR A 65 -4.60 -12.95 -6.14
N ILE A 66 -3.72 -12.29 -6.89
CA ILE A 66 -3.30 -10.91 -6.62
C ILE A 66 -3.81 -10.00 -7.76
N PRO A 67 -4.95 -9.31 -7.57
CA PRO A 67 -5.47 -8.40 -8.59
C PRO A 67 -4.56 -7.17 -8.72
N LEU A 68 -3.94 -6.99 -9.89
CA LEU A 68 -3.15 -5.80 -10.20
C LEU A 68 -4.04 -4.54 -10.28
N LYS A 69 -3.45 -3.36 -10.04
CA LYS A 69 -4.17 -2.08 -9.94
C LYS A 69 -3.84 -1.12 -11.10
N PHE A 70 -3.33 -1.63 -12.22
CA PHE A 70 -3.16 -0.81 -13.42
C PHE A 70 -4.51 -0.30 -13.92
N TRP A 71 -4.54 0.84 -14.60
CA TRP A 71 -5.79 1.49 -15.05
C TRP A 71 -6.72 0.52 -15.79
N PHE A 72 -6.18 -0.33 -16.68
CA PHE A 72 -6.95 -1.30 -17.45
C PHE A 72 -7.44 -2.52 -16.63
N CYS A 73 -6.91 -2.70 -15.41
CA CYS A 73 -7.41 -3.69 -14.45
C CYS A 73 -8.57 -3.15 -13.61
N LEU A 74 -8.70 -1.83 -13.53
CA LEU A 74 -9.67 -1.15 -12.66
C LEU A 74 -10.96 -0.79 -13.40
N ASP A 75 -10.86 -0.48 -14.69
CA ASP A 75 -11.97 -0.02 -15.52
C ASP A 75 -12.04 -0.81 -16.82
N TYR A 76 -13.12 -1.57 -16.98
CA TYR A 76 -13.39 -2.34 -18.20
C TYR A 76 -13.61 -1.47 -19.45
N TYR A 77 -13.97 -0.21 -19.27
CA TYR A 77 -14.18 0.74 -20.38
C TYR A 77 -12.89 1.39 -20.87
N ASN A 78 -11.79 1.19 -20.16
CA ASN A 78 -10.49 1.75 -20.52
C ASN A 78 -9.42 0.64 -20.69
N PRO A 79 -9.61 -0.31 -21.64
CA PRO A 79 -8.70 -1.42 -21.84
C PRO A 79 -7.38 -0.96 -22.46
N LEU A 80 -6.33 -1.76 -22.28
CA LEU A 80 -5.07 -1.56 -23.01
C LEU A 80 -5.25 -2.02 -24.47
N PRO A 81 -5.15 -1.13 -25.48
CA PRO A 81 -5.37 -1.48 -26.88
C PRO A 81 -4.13 -2.15 -27.49
N VAL A 82 -3.90 -3.41 -27.15
CA VAL A 82 -2.73 -4.19 -27.57
C VAL A 82 -2.59 -4.22 -29.10
N LEU A 83 -3.70 -4.27 -29.84
CA LEU A 83 -3.70 -4.25 -31.30
C LEU A 83 -3.15 -2.96 -31.90
N ALA A 84 -3.21 -1.84 -31.18
CA ALA A 84 -2.63 -0.58 -31.62
C ALA A 84 -1.12 -0.48 -31.30
N LEU A 85 -0.59 -1.39 -30.50
CA LEU A 85 0.82 -1.43 -30.06
C LEU A 85 1.64 -2.46 -30.88
N GLN A 86 1.44 -2.49 -32.21
CA GLN A 86 2.00 -3.53 -33.09
C GLN A 86 3.52 -3.62 -33.07
N TYR A 87 4.19 -2.50 -32.83
CA TYR A 87 5.65 -2.39 -32.84
C TYR A 87 6.23 -2.14 -31.44
N SER A 88 5.42 -2.33 -30.39
CA SER A 88 5.83 -2.18 -29.02
C SER A 88 5.79 -3.51 -28.29
N GLU A 89 6.87 -3.82 -27.62
CA GLU A 89 6.90 -4.93 -26.67
C GLU A 89 6.20 -4.49 -25.39
N ILE A 90 5.31 -5.34 -24.86
CA ILE A 90 4.59 -5.12 -23.63
C ILE A 90 4.95 -6.23 -22.66
N TYR A 91 5.47 -5.89 -21.49
CA TYR A 91 5.72 -6.87 -20.44
C TYR A 91 5.43 -6.31 -19.05
N ILE A 92 5.16 -7.22 -18.14
CA ILE A 92 4.98 -6.94 -16.74
C ILE A 92 6.13 -7.58 -15.98
N ASP A 93 6.89 -6.77 -15.27
CA ASP A 93 7.97 -7.21 -14.40
C ASP A 93 7.47 -7.29 -12.95
N VAL A 94 7.68 -8.44 -12.29
CA VAL A 94 7.26 -8.67 -10.93
C VAL A 94 8.47 -9.02 -10.07
N THR A 95 8.71 -8.21 -9.05
CA THR A 95 9.71 -8.49 -8.03
C THR A 95 9.00 -8.89 -6.75
N PHE A 96 9.35 -10.05 -6.21
CA PHE A 96 8.81 -10.54 -4.95
C PHE A 96 9.62 -10.04 -3.75
N ASN A 97 8.95 -9.90 -2.61
CA ASN A 97 9.60 -9.70 -1.32
C ASN A 97 10.23 -11.01 -0.84
N GLU A 98 11.21 -10.88 0.02
CA GLU A 98 11.72 -12.02 0.76
C GLU A 98 10.61 -12.63 1.61
N PHE A 99 10.45 -13.93 1.50
CA PHE A 99 9.36 -14.65 2.16
C PHE A 99 9.37 -14.46 3.67
N ASN A 100 10.54 -14.45 4.29
CA ASN A 100 10.70 -14.26 5.73
C ASN A 100 10.13 -12.93 6.24
N ASN A 101 10.04 -11.92 5.37
CA ASN A 101 9.43 -10.63 5.72
C ASN A 101 7.90 -10.66 5.59
N CYS A 102 7.34 -11.65 4.89
CA CYS A 102 5.91 -11.72 4.62
C CYS A 102 5.14 -12.59 5.61
N ILE A 103 5.82 -13.49 6.31
CA ILE A 103 5.19 -14.47 7.22
C ILE A 103 5.81 -14.38 8.60
N CYS A 104 5.02 -14.74 9.60
CA CYS A 104 5.50 -15.03 10.94
C CYS A 104 4.95 -16.36 11.42
N ILE A 105 5.68 -17.03 12.31
CA ILE A 105 5.16 -18.16 13.06
C ILE A 105 4.55 -17.64 14.35
N LEU A 106 3.33 -18.07 14.64
CA LEU A 106 2.72 -17.87 15.94
C LEU A 106 2.97 -19.12 16.78
N GLN A 107 3.71 -18.95 17.86
CA GLN A 107 3.91 -20.02 18.85
C GLN A 107 2.89 -19.88 19.97
N TYR A 108 2.18 -20.99 20.25
CA TYR A 108 1.23 -21.03 21.34
C TYR A 108 1.95 -21.44 22.63
N ASN A 109 1.89 -20.59 23.63
CA ASN A 109 2.40 -20.91 24.94
C ASN A 109 1.32 -21.57 25.80
N LEU A 110 1.51 -22.84 26.10
CA LEU A 110 0.60 -23.63 26.93
C LEU A 110 0.47 -23.10 28.37
N GLN A 111 1.53 -22.52 28.94
CA GLN A 111 1.49 -22.03 30.33
C GLN A 111 0.76 -20.66 30.41
N LYS A 112 0.94 -19.80 29.40
CA LYS A 112 0.29 -18.48 29.34
C LYS A 112 -0.98 -18.46 28.49
N THR A 113 -1.34 -19.60 27.84
CA THR A 113 -2.52 -19.77 26.98
C THR A 113 -2.64 -18.71 25.87
N LYS A 114 -1.52 -18.26 25.31
CA LYS A 114 -1.45 -17.15 24.34
C LYS A 114 -0.51 -17.41 23.18
N LEU A 115 -0.73 -16.68 22.09
CA LEU A 115 0.08 -16.71 20.88
C LEU A 115 1.15 -15.61 20.92
N PHE A 116 2.37 -15.97 20.53
CA PHE A 116 3.51 -15.07 20.42
C PHE A 116 4.11 -15.14 19.02
N HIS A 117 4.64 -14.01 18.54
CA HIS A 117 5.42 -13.99 17.32
C HIS A 117 6.79 -14.61 17.53
N SER A 118 7.19 -15.50 16.64
CA SER A 118 8.58 -15.94 16.51
C SER A 118 9.12 -15.63 15.13
N ASN A 119 10.40 -15.23 15.06
CA ASN A 119 11.07 -15.04 13.79
C ASN A 119 11.33 -16.39 13.13
N LEU A 120 10.99 -16.48 11.85
CA LEU A 120 11.42 -17.56 10.98
C LEU A 120 12.88 -17.32 10.60
N MET A 121 13.81 -18.02 11.23
CA MET A 121 15.17 -18.06 10.72
C MET A 121 15.21 -19.05 9.53
N HIS A 122 15.43 -18.51 8.32
CA HIS A 122 15.89 -19.25 7.13
C HIS A 122 15.01 -20.41 6.63
N GLN A 123 13.75 -20.21 6.39
CA GLN A 123 13.03 -21.08 5.47
C GLN A 123 12.82 -20.36 4.13
N GLU A 124 13.50 -20.83 3.10
CA GLU A 124 13.16 -20.50 1.72
C GLU A 124 11.82 -21.17 1.42
N MET A 125 10.77 -20.38 1.18
CA MET A 125 9.58 -20.95 0.57
C MET A 125 9.70 -20.80 -0.93
N PRO A 126 9.69 -21.90 -1.67
CA PRO A 126 9.64 -21.82 -3.11
C PRO A 126 8.26 -21.27 -3.51
N ILE A 127 8.25 -20.23 -4.31
CA ILE A 127 7.10 -19.96 -5.17
C ILE A 127 7.19 -21.04 -6.24
N GLU A 128 6.38 -22.09 -6.11
CA GLU A 128 6.46 -23.26 -6.98
C GLU A 128 6.07 -22.91 -8.41
N ASP A 129 5.03 -22.08 -8.57
CA ASP A 129 4.54 -21.63 -9.86
C ASP A 129 3.93 -20.23 -9.76
N SER A 130 4.17 -19.40 -10.75
CA SER A 130 3.55 -18.09 -10.87
C SER A 130 3.14 -17.83 -12.31
N PHE A 131 1.91 -17.40 -12.51
CA PHE A 131 1.40 -17.09 -13.83
C PHE A 131 0.56 -15.81 -13.83
N LEU A 132 0.53 -15.13 -14.96
CA LEU A 132 -0.31 -13.98 -15.20
C LEU A 132 -1.61 -14.41 -15.88
N GLN A 133 -2.74 -14.12 -15.26
CA GLN A 133 -4.05 -14.31 -15.90
C GLN A 133 -4.55 -12.98 -16.45
N ALA A 134 -4.87 -12.94 -17.74
CA ALA A 134 -5.38 -11.75 -18.40
C ALA A 134 -6.65 -12.07 -19.19
N ASN A 135 -7.61 -11.14 -19.19
CA ASN A 135 -8.82 -11.22 -19.99
C ASN A 135 -8.61 -10.43 -21.29
N PHE A 136 -8.89 -11.06 -22.42
CA PHE A 136 -8.82 -10.44 -23.73
C PHE A 136 -10.20 -10.32 -24.36
N TYR A 137 -10.46 -9.19 -25.01
CA TYR A 137 -11.63 -8.99 -25.85
C TYR A 137 -11.33 -9.43 -27.26
N CYS A 138 -12.08 -10.41 -27.77
CA CYS A 138 -12.01 -10.85 -29.16
C CYS A 138 -12.85 -9.90 -30.04
N LEU A 139 -12.24 -9.37 -31.09
CA LEU A 139 -12.85 -8.40 -32.01
C LEU A 139 -12.98 -8.99 -33.41
N ASP A 140 -13.98 -8.54 -34.15
CA ASP A 140 -14.17 -8.85 -35.56
C ASP A 140 -13.06 -8.25 -36.43
N SER A 141 -12.87 -8.78 -37.65
CA SER A 141 -11.80 -8.36 -38.54
C SER A 141 -11.82 -6.88 -38.87
N ASN A 142 -13.00 -6.29 -39.03
CA ASN A 142 -13.15 -4.86 -39.33
C ASN A 142 -12.71 -3.99 -38.13
N ASP A 143 -13.13 -4.38 -36.91
CA ASP A 143 -12.79 -3.65 -35.70
C ASP A 143 -11.29 -3.76 -35.39
N ARG A 144 -10.66 -4.92 -35.67
CA ARG A 144 -9.20 -5.10 -35.57
C ARG A 144 -8.44 -4.10 -36.42
N ILE A 145 -8.86 -3.94 -37.69
CA ILE A 145 -8.22 -2.99 -38.63
C ILE A 145 -8.41 -1.55 -38.14
N LEU A 146 -9.61 -1.21 -37.68
CA LEU A 146 -9.88 0.13 -37.16
C LEU A 146 -9.03 0.47 -35.93
N ILE A 147 -8.93 -0.46 -34.97
CA ILE A 147 -8.17 -0.26 -33.75
C ILE A 147 -6.67 -0.22 -34.03
N SER A 148 -6.16 -1.09 -34.90
CA SER A 148 -4.74 -1.19 -35.20
C SER A 148 -4.18 0.07 -35.92
N ASN A 149 -5.00 0.75 -36.71
CA ASN A 149 -4.59 1.94 -37.48
C ASN A 149 -4.88 3.27 -36.79
N LYS A 150 -5.58 3.24 -35.65
CA LYS A 150 -5.95 4.45 -34.90
C LYS A 150 -4.82 4.88 -33.97
N ASN A 151 -4.57 6.18 -33.91
CA ASN A 151 -3.76 6.80 -32.86
C ASN A 151 -4.62 7.03 -31.61
N TYR A 152 -4.03 6.78 -30.42
CA TYR A 152 -4.70 6.92 -29.15
C TYR A 152 -3.95 7.91 -28.23
N GLU A 153 -4.72 8.67 -27.49
CA GLU A 153 -4.30 9.35 -26.27
C GLU A 153 -5.20 8.86 -25.14
N ILE A 154 -4.66 8.03 -24.26
CA ILE A 154 -5.41 7.36 -23.19
C ILE A 154 -5.02 8.01 -21.87
N LEU A 155 -6.03 8.52 -21.14
CA LEU A 155 -5.82 8.98 -19.79
C LEU A 155 -5.58 7.77 -18.87
N ILE A 156 -4.45 7.78 -18.19
CA ILE A 156 -4.06 6.73 -17.27
C ILE A 156 -3.84 7.28 -15.85
N LEU A 157 -4.02 6.42 -14.87
CA LEU A 157 -3.64 6.69 -13.48
C LEU A 157 -2.30 6.00 -13.21
N GLN A 158 -1.43 6.69 -12.50
CA GLN A 158 -0.14 6.17 -12.06
C GLN A 158 0.03 6.40 -10.57
N SER A 159 0.85 5.57 -9.92
CA SER A 159 1.27 5.76 -8.54
C SER A 159 2.69 6.30 -8.48
N GLN A 160 2.94 7.23 -7.55
CA GLN A 160 4.27 7.71 -7.21
C GLN A 160 4.50 7.56 -5.71
N LEU A 161 5.70 7.15 -5.30
CA LEU A 161 6.07 6.94 -3.90
C LEU A 161 7.14 7.94 -3.48
N ARG A 162 6.98 8.48 -2.27
CA ARG A 162 8.04 9.12 -1.49
C ARG A 162 8.07 8.51 -0.10
N SER A 163 9.28 8.27 0.42
CA SER A 163 9.45 7.65 1.74
C SER A 163 10.66 8.23 2.48
N ILE A 164 10.59 8.17 3.80
CA ILE A 164 11.66 8.58 4.71
C ILE A 164 11.62 7.70 5.96
N ASN A 165 12.78 7.40 6.51
CA ASN A 165 12.88 6.78 7.82
C ASN A 165 12.95 7.86 8.90
N LEU A 166 12.12 7.72 9.93
CA LEU A 166 12.01 8.65 11.03
C LEU A 166 12.58 8.03 12.29
N ASN A 167 13.48 8.75 12.94
CA ASN A 167 14.04 8.39 14.25
C ASN A 167 13.55 9.36 15.35
N MET A 168 12.72 10.33 14.99
CA MET A 168 12.21 11.39 15.86
C MET A 168 10.69 11.44 15.82
N HIS A 169 10.10 12.21 16.74
CA HIS A 169 8.64 12.41 16.83
C HIS A 169 8.08 13.35 15.77
N THR A 170 8.94 13.99 15.00
CA THR A 170 8.56 14.89 13.91
C THR A 170 9.25 14.45 12.63
N GLY A 171 8.56 14.59 11.51
CA GLY A 171 9.10 14.27 10.19
C GLY A 171 8.65 15.25 9.15
N THR A 172 9.52 15.50 8.17
CA THR A 172 9.22 16.28 6.98
C THR A 172 9.53 15.42 5.76
N LEU A 173 8.55 15.16 4.93
CA LEU A 173 8.67 14.44 3.69
C LEU A 173 8.49 15.40 2.52
N ASN A 174 9.49 15.51 1.65
CA ASN A 174 9.35 16.24 0.40
C ASN A 174 8.47 15.44 -0.57
N LEU A 175 7.47 16.11 -1.13
CA LEU A 175 6.49 15.51 -2.02
C LEU A 175 6.82 15.86 -3.48
N ASP A 176 8.05 15.56 -3.92
CA ASP A 176 8.51 15.82 -5.29
C ASP A 176 7.79 14.93 -6.30
N PHE A 177 6.46 15.04 -6.33
CA PHE A 177 5.60 14.36 -7.28
C PHE A 177 5.49 15.14 -8.58
N ASN A 178 5.17 14.45 -9.66
CA ASN A 178 4.97 15.03 -10.97
C ASN A 178 3.51 14.96 -11.40
N ASN A 179 3.16 15.77 -12.39
CA ASN A 179 1.85 15.79 -13.04
C ASN A 179 0.70 16.23 -12.10
N ILE A 180 -0.52 16.00 -12.54
CA ILE A 180 -1.73 16.34 -11.78
C ILE A 180 -2.01 15.22 -10.80
N VAL A 181 -1.75 15.48 -9.52
CA VAL A 181 -2.02 14.56 -8.41
C VAL A 181 -3.48 14.66 -7.99
N LYS A 182 -4.15 13.53 -7.99
CA LYS A 182 -5.55 13.38 -7.59
C LYS A 182 -5.70 13.33 -6.06
N ASP A 183 -4.90 12.49 -5.43
CA ASP A 183 -4.88 12.29 -3.99
C ASP A 183 -3.50 11.85 -3.50
N ILE A 184 -3.28 12.02 -2.20
CA ILE A 184 -2.15 11.46 -1.48
C ILE A 184 -2.66 10.55 -0.37
N LEU A 185 -2.01 9.39 -0.24
CA LEU A 185 -2.25 8.38 0.77
C LEU A 185 -0.97 8.17 1.55
N PHE A 186 -1.02 8.24 2.86
CA PHE A 186 0.19 8.10 3.65
C PHE A 186 -0.04 7.28 4.92
N PHE A 187 1.01 6.65 5.37
CA PHE A 187 1.03 5.91 6.62
C PHE A 187 2.40 5.99 7.30
N ILE A 188 2.40 5.67 8.57
CA ILE A 188 3.60 5.56 9.39
C ILE A 188 3.60 4.15 9.97
N GLN A 189 4.70 3.45 9.82
CA GLN A 189 4.82 2.06 10.27
C GLN A 189 6.09 1.88 11.11
N PRO A 190 5.99 1.31 12.33
CA PRO A 190 7.17 0.86 13.05
C PRO A 190 7.89 -0.22 12.25
N ILE A 191 9.21 -0.08 12.06
CA ILE A 191 10.00 -1.04 11.26
C ILE A 191 9.91 -2.46 11.83
N ASN A 192 9.80 -2.59 13.15
CA ASN A 192 9.66 -3.87 13.83
C ASN A 192 8.42 -4.67 13.40
N HIS A 193 7.32 -4.02 13.00
CA HIS A 193 6.11 -4.73 12.58
C HIS A 193 6.38 -5.64 11.37
N LYS A 194 7.17 -5.19 10.42
CA LYS A 194 7.55 -6.02 9.25
C LYS A 194 8.45 -7.18 9.63
N LEU A 195 9.38 -6.98 10.57
CA LEU A 195 10.27 -8.04 11.05
C LEU A 195 9.53 -9.20 11.71
N TYR A 196 8.37 -8.91 12.31
CA TYR A 196 7.50 -9.91 12.94
C TYR A 196 6.32 -10.33 12.05
N GLY A 197 6.38 -10.06 10.74
CA GLY A 197 5.37 -10.51 9.77
C GLY A 197 4.03 -9.79 9.85
N GLU A 198 3.93 -8.70 10.58
CA GLU A 198 2.75 -7.82 10.57
C GLU A 198 2.90 -6.74 9.49
N TYR A 199 3.00 -7.18 8.23
CA TYR A 199 3.43 -6.36 7.09
C TYR A 199 2.55 -5.12 6.86
N PHE A 200 1.23 -5.22 7.05
CA PHE A 200 0.28 -4.11 6.86
C PHE A 200 -0.30 -3.57 8.17
N ASN A 201 0.33 -3.84 9.29
CA ASN A 201 -0.06 -3.23 10.54
C ASN A 201 0.57 -1.83 10.67
N PHE A 202 -0.22 -0.80 10.38
CA PHE A 202 0.17 0.62 10.48
C PHE A 202 -0.24 1.25 11.81
N SER A 203 -0.66 0.45 12.79
CA SER A 203 -1.00 0.94 14.12
C SER A 203 0.24 1.13 15.00
N ALA A 204 0.04 1.77 16.15
CA ALA A 204 1.10 2.00 17.11
C ALA A 204 1.61 0.73 17.78
N ARG A 205 0.89 -0.39 17.73
CA ARG A 205 1.30 -1.62 18.41
C ARG A 205 1.11 -2.85 17.52
N MET A 206 1.92 -3.87 17.80
CA MET A 206 1.79 -5.19 17.22
C MET A 206 0.53 -5.89 17.71
N THR A 207 -0.02 -6.78 16.91
CA THR A 207 -1.19 -7.60 17.29
C THR A 207 -0.80 -8.63 18.33
N TYR A 208 0.35 -9.27 18.15
CA TYR A 208 0.89 -10.27 19.06
C TYR A 208 2.22 -9.83 19.65
N LEU A 209 2.56 -10.31 20.84
CA LEU A 209 3.83 -10.01 21.48
C LEU A 209 4.97 -10.81 20.84
N PRO A 210 6.16 -10.20 20.67
CA PRO A 210 7.35 -10.93 20.30
C PRO A 210 7.74 -12.01 21.31
N VAL A 211 8.34 -13.10 20.83
CA VAL A 211 8.75 -14.23 21.69
C VAL A 211 9.84 -13.85 22.69
N GLU A 212 10.67 -12.84 22.37
CA GLU A 212 11.69 -12.33 23.28
C GLU A 212 11.13 -11.77 24.58
N LEU A 213 9.82 -11.47 24.60
CA LEU A 213 9.10 -11.00 25.77
C LEU A 213 8.51 -12.12 26.62
N TYR A 214 8.75 -13.33 26.23
CA TYR A 214 8.15 -14.51 26.85
C TYR A 214 8.52 -14.65 28.34
N ASP A 215 9.76 -14.38 28.71
CA ASP A 215 10.27 -14.57 30.06
C ASP A 215 10.10 -13.33 30.95
N THR A 216 9.46 -12.28 30.46
CA THR A 216 9.18 -11.09 31.27
C THR A 216 7.87 -11.23 32.02
N ASP A 217 7.77 -10.65 33.22
CA ASP A 217 6.55 -10.61 34.06
C ASP A 217 5.49 -9.64 33.49
N ILE A 218 5.26 -9.72 32.18
CA ILE A 218 4.31 -8.86 31.49
C ILE A 218 2.89 -9.30 31.82
N ASN A 219 2.05 -8.37 32.24
CA ASN A 219 0.63 -8.59 32.34
C ASN A 219 0.00 -8.62 30.94
N LEU A 220 -0.06 -9.82 30.34
CA LEU A 220 -0.58 -10.04 28.99
C LEU A 220 -2.05 -9.65 28.84
N ASN A 221 -2.82 -9.63 29.93
CA ASN A 221 -4.22 -9.20 29.89
C ASN A 221 -4.32 -7.70 29.61
N LEU A 222 -3.38 -6.87 30.13
CA LEU A 222 -3.34 -5.46 29.80
C LEU A 222 -2.97 -5.19 28.35
N TRP A 223 -2.08 -6.03 27.76
CA TRP A 223 -1.73 -5.90 26.35
C TRP A 223 -2.92 -6.09 25.42
N GLU A 224 -3.78 -7.07 25.69
CA GLU A 224 -4.97 -7.34 24.87
C GLU A 224 -6.07 -6.29 25.04
N LEU A 225 -6.19 -5.71 26.22
CA LEU A 225 -7.18 -4.67 26.53
C LEU A 225 -6.82 -3.31 25.94
N GLU A 226 -5.53 -3.05 25.66
CA GLU A 226 -5.12 -1.79 25.04
C GLU A 226 -5.55 -1.75 23.57
N PRO A 227 -6.38 -0.80 23.16
CA PRO A 227 -6.82 -0.70 21.76
C PRO A 227 -5.64 -0.32 20.87
N LYS A 228 -5.67 -0.78 19.62
CA LYS A 228 -4.76 -0.27 18.59
C LYS A 228 -4.94 1.23 18.46
N LYS A 229 -3.83 1.99 18.42
CA LYS A 229 -3.85 3.47 18.43
C LYS A 229 -3.20 4.04 17.17
N HIS A 230 -3.60 5.23 16.79
CA HIS A 230 -2.98 6.00 15.73
C HIS A 230 -1.59 6.50 16.17
N LEU A 231 -0.59 6.34 15.28
CA LEU A 231 0.73 6.93 15.48
C LEU A 231 0.72 8.43 15.19
N LEU A 232 0.00 8.85 14.15
CA LEU A 232 -0.10 10.25 13.77
C LEU A 232 -0.82 11.05 14.87
N VAL A 233 -0.20 12.14 15.31
CA VAL A 233 -0.84 13.15 16.17
C VAL A 233 -1.50 14.20 15.29
N LYS A 234 -0.70 14.83 14.43
CA LYS A 234 -1.13 15.88 13.50
C LYS A 234 -0.21 15.93 12.29
N ALA A 235 -0.74 16.48 11.21
CA ALA A 235 0.02 16.76 9.99
C ALA A 235 -0.35 18.10 9.40
N ARG A 236 0.54 18.64 8.55
CA ARG A 236 0.27 19.79 7.69
C ARG A 236 0.89 19.63 6.32
N LEU A 237 0.30 20.29 5.34
CA LEU A 237 0.77 20.29 3.95
C LEU A 237 1.20 21.72 3.58
N LEU A 238 2.43 21.84 3.11
CA LEU A 238 3.03 23.12 2.69
C LEU A 238 3.30 23.08 1.18
N PHE A 239 2.97 24.18 0.49
CA PHE A 239 3.33 24.45 -0.88
C PHE A 239 4.11 25.76 -0.94
N ASN A 240 5.31 25.76 -1.50
CA ASN A 240 6.18 26.95 -1.56
C ASN A 240 6.33 27.62 -0.18
N SER A 241 6.51 26.81 0.88
CA SER A 241 6.58 27.23 2.28
C SER A 241 5.27 27.85 2.85
N ASN A 242 4.19 27.94 2.08
CA ASN A 242 2.90 28.41 2.54
C ASN A 242 2.02 27.21 2.94
N GLU A 243 1.20 27.42 3.94
CA GLU A 243 0.26 26.37 4.40
C GLU A 243 -0.87 26.17 3.38
N ARG A 244 -0.83 25.06 2.66
CA ARG A 244 -1.98 24.58 1.90
C ARG A 244 -3.05 24.05 2.87
N ILE A 245 -2.59 23.33 3.89
CA ILE A 245 -3.37 22.90 5.04
C ILE A 245 -2.51 23.12 6.28
N GLY A 246 -3.00 23.91 7.22
CA GLY A 246 -2.38 24.09 8.52
C GLY A 246 -2.44 22.80 9.36
N TRP A 247 -1.83 22.82 10.52
CA TRP A 247 -1.83 21.66 11.41
C TRP A 247 -3.25 21.16 11.70
N ARG A 248 -3.51 19.90 11.31
CA ARG A 248 -4.73 19.16 11.60
C ARG A 248 -4.39 17.87 12.31
N ASP A 249 -5.25 17.44 13.23
CA ASP A 249 -5.11 16.17 13.93
C ASP A 249 -5.35 14.99 12.98
N TYR A 250 -5.01 13.78 13.44
CA TYR A 250 -5.17 12.55 12.63
C TYR A 250 -6.61 12.30 12.20
N LYS A 251 -7.62 12.79 12.98
CA LYS A 251 -9.04 12.59 12.67
C LYS A 251 -9.44 13.28 11.38
N TYR A 252 -8.82 14.42 11.08
CA TYR A 252 -9.04 15.11 9.81
C TYR A 252 -8.64 14.24 8.61
N PHE A 253 -7.42 13.68 8.64
CA PHE A 253 -6.89 12.87 7.54
C PHE A 253 -7.48 11.45 7.48
N TYR A 254 -7.97 10.92 8.59
CA TYR A 254 -8.51 9.57 8.68
C TYR A 254 -10.03 9.53 8.51
N PHE A 255 -10.77 10.33 9.28
CA PHE A 255 -12.24 10.29 9.28
C PHE A 255 -12.86 11.30 8.31
N MET A 256 -12.45 12.59 8.37
CA MET A 256 -13.08 13.63 7.55
C MET A 256 -12.83 13.41 6.07
N GLN A 257 -11.57 13.20 5.68
CA GLN A 257 -11.21 12.97 4.28
C GLN A 257 -11.84 11.68 3.75
N ASN A 258 -11.96 10.64 4.57
CA ASN A 258 -12.67 9.42 4.19
C ASN A 258 -14.16 9.66 3.99
N HIS A 259 -14.81 10.35 4.92
CA HIS A 259 -16.23 10.64 4.84
C HIS A 259 -16.60 11.49 3.62
N GLU A 260 -15.78 12.49 3.32
CA GLU A 260 -16.02 13.41 2.19
C GLU A 260 -15.76 12.73 0.85
N ASN A 261 -14.67 11.96 0.73
CA ASN A 261 -14.11 11.57 -0.56
C ASN A 261 -14.25 10.08 -0.87
N TYR A 262 -14.08 9.19 0.11
CA TYR A 262 -14.00 7.74 -0.15
C TYR A 262 -15.20 6.96 0.35
N ARG A 263 -15.77 7.32 1.49
CA ARG A 263 -16.96 6.69 2.10
C ARG A 263 -16.81 5.17 2.26
N THR A 264 -15.66 4.74 2.76
CA THR A 264 -15.34 3.32 2.99
C THR A 264 -15.10 3.04 4.46
N ASN A 265 -15.38 1.81 4.87
CA ASN A 265 -15.01 1.34 6.21
C ASN A 265 -13.52 0.97 6.21
N ILE A 266 -12.67 1.89 6.64
CA ILE A 266 -11.24 1.66 6.76
C ILE A 266 -10.97 1.04 8.12
N HIS A 267 -10.28 -0.09 8.13
CA HIS A 267 -9.82 -0.76 9.34
C HIS A 267 -8.32 -0.59 9.57
N SER A 268 -7.59 -0.15 8.55
CA SER A 268 -6.15 0.13 8.60
C SER A 268 -5.89 1.59 8.96
N TYR A 269 -4.74 1.87 9.60
CA TYR A 269 -4.35 3.21 10.08
C TYR A 269 -3.69 4.01 8.96
N ILE A 270 -4.44 4.23 7.87
CA ILE A 270 -4.04 4.95 6.67
C ILE A 270 -4.63 6.35 6.71
N TYR A 271 -3.84 7.34 6.32
CA TYR A 271 -4.25 8.73 6.27
C TYR A 271 -4.31 9.19 4.82
N MET A 272 -5.23 10.09 4.51
CA MET A 272 -5.48 10.52 3.15
C MET A 272 -5.78 12.00 3.04
N TYR A 273 -5.47 12.57 1.87
CA TYR A 273 -5.91 13.88 1.48
C TYR A 273 -6.19 13.91 -0.02
N SER A 274 -7.41 14.33 -0.39
CA SER A 274 -7.82 14.42 -1.79
C SER A 274 -7.75 15.84 -2.29
N PHE A 275 -7.14 16.03 -3.47
CA PHE A 275 -7.19 17.29 -4.23
C PHE A 275 -8.38 17.30 -5.19
N ALA A 276 -8.99 16.15 -5.45
CA ALA A 276 -10.21 15.99 -6.24
C ALA A 276 -11.45 16.00 -5.36
N THR A 277 -12.55 16.56 -5.84
CA THR A 277 -13.82 16.56 -5.12
C THR A 277 -14.48 15.18 -5.03
N ASN A 278 -14.15 14.28 -5.94
CA ASN A 278 -14.57 12.89 -5.90
C ASN A 278 -13.50 11.99 -6.55
N PRO A 279 -12.57 11.45 -5.76
CA PRO A 279 -11.48 10.64 -6.28
C PRO A 279 -11.92 9.28 -6.84
N LYS A 280 -13.17 8.86 -6.62
CA LYS A 280 -13.71 7.60 -7.18
C LYS A 280 -14.18 7.74 -8.63
N ILE A 281 -14.40 8.96 -9.09
CA ILE A 281 -14.82 9.23 -10.46
C ILE A 281 -13.58 9.56 -11.31
N THR A 282 -13.58 9.14 -12.56
CA THR A 282 -12.48 9.30 -13.52
C THR A 282 -12.37 10.72 -14.12
N ASN A 283 -12.90 11.75 -13.46
CA ASN A 283 -12.73 13.12 -13.90
C ASN A 283 -11.33 13.63 -13.57
N ILE A 284 -10.70 14.34 -14.53
CA ILE A 284 -9.40 14.99 -14.33
C ILE A 284 -9.55 16.15 -13.34
N MET A 285 -9.43 15.83 -12.08
CA MET A 285 -9.46 16.80 -10.98
C MET A 285 -8.29 16.52 -10.06
N GLY A 286 -7.53 17.56 -9.73
CA GLY A 286 -6.37 17.39 -8.87
C GLY A 286 -5.55 18.67 -8.78
N CYS A 287 -4.36 18.54 -8.24
CA CYS A 287 -3.38 19.62 -8.11
C CYS A 287 -2.15 19.30 -8.95
N ASN A 288 -1.71 20.24 -9.78
CA ASN A 288 -0.51 20.06 -10.60
C ASN A 288 0.75 20.26 -9.76
N PHE A 289 1.38 19.15 -9.36
CA PHE A 289 2.60 19.15 -8.56
C PHE A 289 3.84 19.56 -9.35
N SER A 290 3.87 19.38 -10.67
CA SER A 290 4.99 19.84 -11.50
C SER A 290 5.18 21.38 -11.48
N GLY A 291 4.18 22.12 -11.05
CA GLY A 291 4.23 23.59 -10.91
C GLY A 291 4.39 24.08 -9.48
N ILE A 292 4.66 23.20 -8.51
CA ILE A 292 4.80 23.55 -7.11
C ILE A 292 6.26 23.38 -6.69
N ASP A 293 6.88 24.47 -6.24
CA ASP A 293 8.21 24.38 -5.65
C ASP A 293 8.13 23.91 -4.21
N ASN A 294 8.99 22.94 -3.85
CA ASN A 294 9.18 22.44 -2.50
C ASN A 294 7.88 22.06 -1.75
N PRO A 295 7.03 21.16 -2.32
CA PRO A 295 5.87 20.65 -1.61
C PRO A 295 6.30 19.72 -0.47
N GLN A 296 5.75 19.92 0.73
CA GLN A 296 6.16 19.17 1.94
C GLN A 296 4.95 18.68 2.73
N LEU A 297 5.03 17.44 3.19
CA LEU A 297 4.14 16.89 4.20
C LEU A 297 4.91 16.78 5.53
N GLN A 298 4.49 17.56 6.51
CA GLN A 298 5.09 17.57 7.83
C GLN A 298 4.16 16.87 8.81
N ILE A 299 4.74 15.99 9.63
CA ILE A 299 4.00 15.17 10.61
C ILE A 299 4.60 15.27 11.99
N GLU A 300 3.73 15.09 12.98
CA GLU A 300 4.07 14.83 14.38
C GLU A 300 3.47 13.50 14.80
N ILE A 301 4.27 12.62 15.38
CA ILE A 301 3.87 11.28 15.79
C ILE A 301 3.99 11.11 17.29
N LYS A 302 3.16 10.23 17.86
CA LYS A 302 3.32 9.82 19.24
C LYS A 302 4.50 8.85 19.35
N PRO A 303 5.37 9.05 20.36
CA PRO A 303 6.35 8.02 20.67
C PRO A 303 5.61 6.74 21.07
N ASN A 304 6.08 5.63 20.54
CA ASN A 304 5.56 4.32 20.90
C ASN A 304 6.17 3.91 22.24
N VAL A 305 5.69 4.50 23.35
CA VAL A 305 6.14 4.15 24.70
C VAL A 305 5.11 3.16 25.24
N PHE A 306 5.43 1.86 25.19
CA PHE A 306 4.67 0.88 25.95
C PHE A 306 5.22 0.80 27.36
N PHE A 307 4.45 1.32 28.31
CA PHE A 307 4.62 0.97 29.72
C PHE A 307 3.88 -0.35 29.97
N LEU A 308 4.63 -1.40 30.21
CA LEU A 308 4.05 -2.71 30.51
C LEU A 308 3.52 -2.80 31.94
N ASN A 309 3.98 -1.93 32.82
CA ASN A 309 3.45 -1.69 34.17
C ASN A 309 3.92 -0.32 34.65
N GLU A 310 3.05 0.49 35.21
CA GLU A 310 3.44 1.75 35.86
C GLU A 310 4.39 1.51 37.04
N GLU A 311 4.29 0.34 37.68
CA GLU A 311 5.11 -0.04 38.84
C GLU A 311 6.46 -0.66 38.45
N SER A 312 6.61 -1.28 37.29
CA SER A 312 7.82 -2.04 36.96
C SER A 312 8.90 -1.25 36.20
N ASN A 313 8.62 -0.02 35.74
CA ASN A 313 9.55 0.81 34.96
C ASN A 313 10.19 0.10 33.75
N ILE A 314 9.67 -1.04 33.31
CA ILE A 314 10.16 -1.75 32.15
C ILE A 314 9.69 -0.99 30.91
N LYS A 315 10.54 -0.07 30.48
CA LYS A 315 10.43 0.56 29.17
C LYS A 315 10.90 -0.45 28.12
N TYR A 316 9.96 -0.90 27.31
CA TYR A 316 10.34 -1.62 26.11
C TYR A 316 11.16 -0.69 25.22
N PRO A 317 12.37 -1.04 24.81
CA PRO A 317 13.06 -0.33 23.74
C PRO A 317 12.36 -0.69 22.43
N VAL A 318 11.20 -0.10 22.17
CA VAL A 318 10.73 -0.02 20.81
C VAL A 318 11.77 0.84 20.11
N ASN A 319 12.49 0.26 19.16
CA ASN A 319 13.30 1.06 18.25
C ASN A 319 12.36 2.12 17.70
N ASN A 320 12.59 3.39 18.05
CA ASN A 320 11.79 4.54 17.59
C ASN A 320 12.03 4.82 16.10
N ASN A 321 12.25 3.76 15.33
CA ASN A 321 12.47 3.82 13.91
C ASN A 321 11.15 3.51 13.20
N TYR A 322 10.68 4.49 12.46
CA TYR A 322 9.44 4.40 11.70
C TYR A 322 9.74 4.59 10.23
N GLU A 323 9.04 3.86 9.38
CA GLU A 323 8.96 4.13 7.96
C GLU A 323 7.75 5.02 7.69
N PHE A 324 7.97 6.20 7.12
CA PHE A 324 6.92 7.10 6.69
C PHE A 324 6.86 7.08 5.17
N LYS A 325 5.74 6.61 4.63
CA LYS A 325 5.49 6.53 3.18
C LYS A 325 4.30 7.40 2.79
N CYS A 326 4.45 8.06 1.66
CA CYS A 326 3.38 8.81 1.00
C CYS A 326 3.30 8.40 -0.47
N TYR A 327 2.14 7.96 -0.87
CA TYR A 327 1.78 7.62 -2.24
C TYR A 327 0.93 8.74 -2.82
N ALA A 328 1.24 9.15 -4.03
CA ALA A 328 0.38 10.02 -4.83
C ALA A 328 -0.22 9.21 -5.97
N THR A 329 -1.53 9.41 -6.22
CA THR A 329 -2.17 8.96 -7.45
C THR A 329 -2.23 10.13 -8.41
N ASN A 330 -1.58 10.03 -9.56
CA ASN A 330 -1.54 11.10 -10.55
C ASN A 330 -2.11 10.64 -11.89
N TYR A 331 -2.50 11.65 -12.70
CA TYR A 331 -2.90 11.43 -14.09
C TYR A 331 -1.70 11.58 -15.02
N ASN A 332 -1.67 10.73 -16.05
CA ASN A 332 -0.78 10.86 -17.20
C ASN A 332 -1.53 10.46 -18.48
N ILE A 333 -0.91 10.61 -19.62
CA ILE A 333 -1.47 10.24 -20.92
C ILE A 333 -0.54 9.22 -21.58
N LEU A 334 -1.07 8.03 -21.87
CA LEU A 334 -0.42 7.06 -22.74
C LEU A 334 -0.75 7.43 -24.18
N VAL A 335 0.27 7.73 -24.96
CA VAL A 335 0.16 8.06 -26.38
C VAL A 335 0.56 6.85 -27.20
N ILE A 336 -0.30 6.44 -28.13
CA ILE A 336 -0.01 5.37 -29.09
C ILE A 336 -0.10 5.97 -30.49
N LYS A 337 1.02 5.99 -31.20
CA LYS A 337 1.11 6.51 -32.58
C LYS A 337 1.90 5.54 -33.45
N ASN A 338 1.36 5.19 -34.60
CA ASN A 338 2.01 4.32 -35.59
C ASN A 338 2.52 3.00 -34.98
N GLY A 339 1.77 2.40 -34.08
CA GLY A 339 2.13 1.15 -33.43
C GLY A 339 3.10 1.25 -32.25
N LEU A 340 3.55 2.47 -31.91
CA LEU A 340 4.46 2.73 -30.79
C LEU A 340 3.76 3.41 -29.63
N GLY A 341 3.97 2.89 -28.42
CA GLY A 341 3.44 3.44 -27.18
C GLY A 341 4.49 4.19 -26.38
N SER A 342 4.10 5.34 -25.81
CA SER A 342 4.95 6.13 -24.91
C SER A 342 4.12 7.00 -23.97
N LEU A 343 4.73 7.45 -22.87
CA LEU A 343 4.11 8.46 -22.00
C LEU A 343 4.23 9.85 -22.62
N LYS A 344 3.17 10.66 -22.53
CA LYS A 344 3.18 12.06 -22.95
C LYS A 344 4.01 12.93 -22.01
N TYR A 345 3.94 12.63 -20.72
CA TYR A 345 4.69 13.32 -19.69
C TYR A 345 5.63 12.31 -19.03
N ILE A 346 6.93 12.55 -19.18
CA ILE A 346 7.97 11.70 -18.59
C ILE A 346 8.16 12.15 -17.15
N ASN A 347 8.10 11.22 -16.21
CA ASN A 347 8.29 11.48 -14.77
C ASN A 347 9.78 11.59 -14.42
#